data_a58a6d15f0e7e3b585d4c055b4721b57
#
_entry.id   a58a6d15f0e7e3b585d4c055b4721b57
#
_cell.length_a   1.000
_cell.length_b   1.000
_cell.length_c   1.000
_cell.angle_alpha   90.00
_cell.angle_beta   90.00
_cell.angle_gamma   90.00
#
_symmetry.space_group_name_H-M   'P 1'
#
loop_
_entity.id
_entity.type
_entity.pdbx_description
1 polymer ?
#
loop_
_entity_poly.entity_id
_entity_poly.type
_entity_poly.pdbx_seq_one_letter_code
_entity_poly.pdbx_strand_id
1 'polypeptide(L)'
;MKKRCSVVFAVMLAAAAPLSVAVAQTKADITIIKQGAAGKTGVDMSGMAVSGGPSAELFRKVLESDLARSGFFTIIKEGGGSLKISGSCSDAGGSLSVRCRVAGPIKSYMDRSYSEASSAARRLAHRVADDIVWAVKNTRGIASTRIAMVGNVGGRKDIYVCDADGANLVRITNDGTPCLTPRWSPDGGSIVYTSMRSGFPDVYLIDMRTYERRRISDFPGLNSGAVFSPDGGTLALVLSKDGNPELYTMSLRGGRTTRITRTPRVAEASPSWSPDGGRIVFVSNATGLPQLYMTDMTGNAKRIPLVGSENVSPDWGPAGIVFCSRREGRYTICVLDPNTGRDEQITMDLANYEDPSWAPDGRHIACTRTQGYHADIYILDTQKDPPIRLTTAQGEWYCPSWSPR
;
A
#
# COMPACT_ATOMS: atom_id res chain seq x y z
N MET A 1 20.49 10.34 40.49
CA MET A 1 20.66 9.24 39.51
C MET A 1 19.36 9.10 38.76
N LYS A 2 19.25 9.71 37.61
CA LYS A 2 18.03 9.67 36.75
C LYS A 2 18.22 8.56 35.74
N LYS A 3 17.47 7.46 35.86
CA LYS A 3 17.38 6.41 34.82
C LYS A 3 16.50 6.93 33.70
N ARG A 4 17.11 7.16 32.55
CA ARG A 4 16.40 7.42 31.27
C ARG A 4 15.81 6.12 30.79
N CYS A 5 14.50 6.02 30.73
CA CYS A 5 13.79 4.96 30.05
C CYS A 5 13.53 5.44 28.61
N SER A 6 14.40 5.03 27.66
CA SER A 6 14.18 5.24 26.23
C SER A 6 13.52 3.97 25.70
N VAL A 7 12.21 4.00 25.49
CA VAL A 7 11.50 2.97 24.72
C VAL A 7 11.14 3.59 23.39
N VAL A 8 12.04 3.42 22.44
CA VAL A 8 11.79 3.73 21.03
C VAL A 8 11.46 2.42 20.36
N PHE A 9 10.17 2.16 20.12
CA PHE A 9 9.75 1.20 19.11
C PHE A 9 9.75 1.90 17.76
N ALA A 10 10.93 2.28 17.32
CA ALA A 10 11.24 2.42 15.92
C ALA A 10 11.84 1.07 15.49
N VAL A 11 11.54 0.63 14.31
CA VAL A 11 12.18 -0.50 13.66
C VAL A 11 13.65 -0.60 14.10
N MET A 12 14.00 -1.58 14.96
CA MET A 12 15.38 -1.81 15.33
C MET A 12 16.09 -2.44 14.13
N LEU A 13 16.88 -1.67 13.42
CA LEU A 13 18.00 -2.20 12.67
C LEU A 13 19.02 -2.71 13.68
N ALA A 14 19.09 -4.00 13.89
CA ALA A 14 20.20 -4.65 14.57
C ALA A 14 21.44 -4.58 13.69
N ALA A 15 22.38 -3.72 14.03
CA ALA A 15 23.73 -3.75 13.46
C ALA A 15 24.47 -4.96 14.01
N ALA A 16 24.58 -6.03 13.24
CA ALA A 16 25.52 -7.13 13.49
C ALA A 16 26.82 -6.88 12.74
N ALA A 17 27.94 -6.90 13.44
CA ALA A 17 29.28 -6.78 12.89
C ALA A 17 29.62 -7.95 11.95
N PRO A 18 30.46 -7.76 10.92
CA PRO A 18 30.69 -8.74 9.88
C PRO A 18 31.67 -9.83 10.31
N LEU A 19 31.23 -11.09 10.28
CA LEU A 19 32.11 -12.23 10.15
C LEU A 19 32.21 -12.56 8.64
N SER A 20 33.35 -12.26 8.03
CA SER A 20 33.67 -12.56 6.65
C SER A 20 33.91 -14.05 6.50
N VAL A 21 32.97 -14.74 5.87
CA VAL A 21 33.22 -16.04 5.26
C VAL A 21 33.02 -15.89 3.75
N ALA A 22 34.11 -15.99 3.00
CA ALA A 22 34.05 -16.03 1.56
C ALA A 22 33.44 -17.36 1.12
N VAL A 23 32.22 -17.32 0.56
CA VAL A 23 31.61 -18.44 -0.16
C VAL A 23 31.56 -18.08 -1.63
N ALA A 24 32.19 -18.90 -2.45
CA ALA A 24 32.18 -18.80 -3.90
C ALA A 24 30.71 -18.79 -4.42
N GLN A 25 30.36 -17.73 -5.13
CA GLN A 25 29.07 -17.65 -5.83
C GLN A 25 29.14 -18.51 -7.09
N THR A 26 28.55 -19.69 -7.06
CA THR A 26 28.10 -20.37 -8.27
C THR A 26 26.81 -19.66 -8.74
N LYS A 27 26.87 -19.07 -9.95
CA LYS A 27 25.69 -18.61 -10.67
C LYS A 27 24.77 -19.81 -10.91
N ALA A 28 23.76 -19.97 -10.10
CA ALA A 28 22.61 -20.77 -10.46
C ALA A 28 21.63 -19.86 -11.21
N ASP A 29 21.56 -20.02 -12.53
CA ASP A 29 20.48 -19.47 -13.33
C ASP A 29 19.18 -20.14 -12.88
N ILE A 30 18.45 -19.48 -11.98
CA ILE A 30 17.10 -19.90 -11.63
C ILE A 30 16.22 -19.51 -12.81
N THR A 31 15.97 -20.47 -13.69
CA THR A 31 14.91 -20.39 -14.69
C THR A 31 13.59 -20.39 -13.91
N ILE A 32 13.02 -19.21 -13.69
CA ILE A 32 11.64 -19.06 -13.18
C ILE A 32 10.77 -19.65 -14.29
N ILE A 33 10.29 -20.88 -14.09
CA ILE A 33 9.26 -21.47 -14.92
C ILE A 33 8.03 -20.56 -14.74
N LYS A 34 7.72 -19.77 -15.78
CA LYS A 34 6.45 -19.11 -15.93
C LYS A 34 5.34 -20.15 -15.83
N GLN A 35 4.81 -20.41 -14.66
CA GLN A 35 3.46 -20.93 -14.56
C GLN A 35 2.58 -19.79 -15.02
N GLY A 36 2.23 -19.85 -16.32
CA GLY A 36 1.39 -18.87 -16.96
C GLY A 36 0.09 -18.75 -16.20
N ALA A 37 -0.31 -17.52 -16.00
CA ALA A 37 -1.54 -17.06 -15.44
C ALA A 37 -2.75 -17.85 -15.97
N ALA A 38 -3.09 -18.95 -15.33
CA ALA A 38 -4.36 -19.63 -15.53
C ALA A 38 -5.45 -18.64 -15.06
N GLY A 39 -6.23 -18.10 -16.02
CA GLY A 39 -7.36 -17.22 -15.74
C GLY A 39 -7.29 -15.79 -16.28
N LYS A 40 -6.17 -15.32 -16.82
CA LYS A 40 -6.11 -13.99 -17.45
C LYS A 40 -6.80 -13.98 -18.81
N THR A 41 -7.52 -12.90 -19.08
CA THR A 41 -8.20 -12.69 -20.35
C THR A 41 -7.24 -12.06 -21.35
N GLY A 42 -7.04 -12.70 -22.51
CA GLY A 42 -6.24 -12.13 -23.61
C GLY A 42 -6.92 -10.91 -24.22
N VAL A 43 -6.19 -9.80 -24.33
CA VAL A 43 -6.68 -8.53 -24.88
C VAL A 43 -5.88 -8.15 -26.11
N ASP A 44 -6.57 -7.99 -27.24
CA ASP A 44 -6.04 -7.42 -28.47
C ASP A 44 -6.35 -5.92 -28.54
N MET A 45 -5.30 -5.09 -28.57
CA MET A 45 -5.41 -3.64 -28.69
C MET A 45 -5.05 -3.11 -30.07
N SER A 46 -4.88 -3.97 -31.07
CA SER A 46 -4.50 -3.57 -32.42
C SER A 46 -5.51 -2.64 -33.09
N GLY A 47 -6.78 -2.70 -32.68
CA GLY A 47 -7.85 -1.84 -33.16
C GLY A 47 -7.91 -0.43 -32.60
N MET A 48 -6.98 -0.04 -31.70
CA MET A 48 -6.89 1.32 -31.15
C MET A 48 -5.99 2.18 -32.02
N ALA A 49 -6.60 3.01 -32.85
CA ALA A 49 -5.87 3.99 -33.66
C ALA A 49 -5.36 5.17 -32.81
N VAL A 50 -4.12 5.60 -33.04
CA VAL A 50 -3.49 6.71 -32.33
C VAL A 50 -3.03 7.75 -33.34
N SER A 51 -3.33 9.03 -33.08
CA SER A 51 -2.95 10.15 -33.94
C SER A 51 -2.75 11.43 -33.12
N GLY A 52 -2.01 12.37 -33.65
CA GLY A 52 -1.91 13.74 -33.10
C GLY A 52 -0.79 13.99 -32.10
N GLY A 53 0.14 13.04 -31.87
CA GLY A 53 1.38 13.37 -31.16
C GLY A 53 1.61 12.65 -29.82
N PRO A 54 2.58 13.17 -29.00
CA PRO A 54 3.13 12.45 -27.84
C PRO A 54 2.11 12.11 -26.76
N SER A 55 1.08 12.93 -26.54
CA SER A 55 0.06 12.65 -25.50
C SER A 55 -0.82 11.47 -25.86
N ALA A 56 -1.17 11.28 -27.14
CA ALA A 56 -1.94 10.14 -27.60
C ALA A 56 -1.12 8.83 -27.50
N GLU A 57 0.16 8.88 -27.83
CA GLU A 57 1.08 7.75 -27.66
C GLU A 57 1.27 7.40 -26.18
N LEU A 58 1.43 8.40 -25.31
CA LEU A 58 1.54 8.24 -23.86
C LEU A 58 0.26 7.55 -23.32
N PHE A 59 -0.92 8.03 -23.71
CA PHE A 59 -2.19 7.45 -23.33
C PHE A 59 -2.23 5.95 -23.64
N ARG A 60 -1.92 5.57 -24.89
CA ARG A 60 -1.93 4.17 -25.32
C ARG A 60 -0.96 3.32 -24.52
N LYS A 61 0.29 3.78 -24.35
CA LYS A 61 1.33 3.07 -23.61
C LYS A 61 0.93 2.84 -22.15
N VAL A 62 0.37 3.87 -21.48
CA VAL A 62 -0.07 3.78 -20.10
C VAL A 62 -1.27 2.84 -19.98
N LEU A 63 -2.28 2.95 -20.86
CA LEU A 63 -3.44 2.07 -20.87
C LEU A 63 -3.02 0.59 -21.02
N GLU A 64 -2.12 0.30 -21.95
CA GLU A 64 -1.59 -1.06 -22.17
C GLU A 64 -0.89 -1.59 -20.89
N SER A 65 -0.06 -0.75 -20.27
CA SER A 65 0.64 -1.09 -19.03
C SER A 65 -0.31 -1.34 -17.86
N ASP A 66 -1.33 -0.48 -17.68
CA ASP A 66 -2.30 -0.59 -16.60
C ASP A 66 -3.15 -1.85 -16.70
N LEU A 67 -3.61 -2.17 -17.91
CA LEU A 67 -4.35 -3.41 -18.16
C LEU A 67 -3.50 -4.65 -17.83
N ALA A 68 -2.23 -4.66 -18.22
CA ALA A 68 -1.31 -5.74 -17.87
C ALA A 68 -1.06 -5.84 -16.36
N ARG A 69 -0.88 -4.70 -15.68
CA ARG A 69 -0.64 -4.62 -14.22
C ARG A 69 -1.90 -4.93 -13.40
N SER A 70 -3.08 -4.80 -13.97
CA SER A 70 -4.35 -5.11 -13.28
C SER A 70 -4.46 -6.57 -12.82
N GLY A 71 -3.57 -7.45 -13.30
CA GLY A 71 -3.59 -8.89 -13.03
C GLY A 71 -4.71 -9.65 -13.75
N PHE A 72 -5.67 -8.96 -14.37
CA PHE A 72 -6.82 -9.58 -15.04
C PHE A 72 -6.62 -9.85 -16.54
N PHE A 73 -5.65 -9.16 -17.16
CA PHE A 73 -5.46 -9.19 -18.59
C PHE A 73 -4.04 -9.56 -19.00
N THR A 74 -3.93 -10.17 -20.17
CA THR A 74 -2.65 -10.36 -20.89
C THR A 74 -2.77 -9.66 -22.23
N ILE A 75 -1.86 -8.72 -22.51
CA ILE A 75 -1.85 -8.00 -23.79
C ILE A 75 -1.29 -8.92 -24.88
N ILE A 76 -2.06 -9.10 -25.95
CA ILE A 76 -1.71 -9.90 -27.10
C ILE A 76 -1.39 -8.96 -28.27
N LYS A 77 -0.19 -9.10 -28.86
CA LYS A 77 0.29 -8.18 -29.90
C LYS A 77 -0.20 -8.53 -31.30
N GLU A 78 -0.53 -9.79 -31.57
CA GLU A 78 -0.90 -10.27 -32.88
C GLU A 78 -2.17 -11.13 -32.78
N GLY A 79 -3.32 -10.53 -32.96
CA GLY A 79 -4.64 -11.19 -33.11
C GLY A 79 -4.89 -12.41 -32.20
N GLY A 80 -6.10 -12.72 -31.87
CA GLY A 80 -6.46 -13.91 -31.10
C GLY A 80 -6.78 -13.67 -29.60
N GLY A 81 -6.85 -12.43 -29.14
CA GLY A 81 -7.38 -12.10 -27.82
C GLY A 81 -8.87 -12.42 -27.71
N SER A 82 -9.31 -12.94 -26.56
CA SER A 82 -10.72 -13.14 -26.27
C SER A 82 -11.48 -11.84 -26.04
N LEU A 83 -10.77 -10.72 -25.83
CA LEU A 83 -11.30 -9.37 -25.85
C LEU A 83 -10.58 -8.53 -26.90
N LYS A 84 -11.34 -7.68 -27.60
CA LYS A 84 -10.82 -6.68 -28.53
C LYS A 84 -11.09 -5.29 -27.98
N ILE A 85 -10.02 -4.50 -27.81
CA ILE A 85 -10.10 -3.07 -27.52
C ILE A 85 -9.84 -2.32 -28.83
N SER A 86 -10.80 -1.50 -29.25
CA SER A 86 -10.76 -0.74 -30.50
C SER A 86 -11.26 0.68 -30.29
N GLY A 87 -10.95 1.55 -31.22
CA GLY A 87 -11.38 2.94 -31.18
C GLY A 87 -10.31 3.89 -31.67
N SER A 88 -10.30 5.11 -31.14
CA SER A 88 -9.35 6.14 -31.54
C SER A 88 -8.88 6.95 -30.35
N CYS A 89 -7.64 7.39 -30.41
CA CYS A 89 -7.06 8.37 -29.51
C CYS A 89 -6.42 9.46 -30.37
N SER A 90 -6.90 10.68 -30.26
CA SER A 90 -6.38 11.82 -31.04
C SER A 90 -6.07 13.01 -30.13
N ASP A 91 -4.89 13.60 -30.33
CA ASP A 91 -4.47 14.83 -29.69
C ASP A 91 -4.52 15.96 -30.71
N ALA A 92 -5.39 16.94 -30.48
CA ALA A 92 -5.55 18.09 -31.36
C ALA A 92 -5.85 19.36 -30.54
N GLY A 93 -5.12 20.43 -30.82
CA GLY A 93 -5.35 21.73 -30.16
C GLY A 93 -5.20 21.73 -28.64
N GLY A 94 -4.37 20.84 -28.08
CA GLY A 94 -4.19 20.71 -26.63
C GLY A 94 -5.29 19.88 -25.92
N SER A 95 -6.17 19.24 -26.69
CA SER A 95 -7.24 18.36 -26.20
C SER A 95 -7.04 16.95 -26.70
N LEU A 96 -7.09 16.00 -25.78
CA LEU A 96 -7.02 14.57 -26.03
C LEU A 96 -8.44 13.99 -26.05
N SER A 97 -8.86 13.47 -27.22
CA SER A 97 -10.14 12.81 -27.42
C SER A 97 -9.93 11.31 -27.59
N VAL A 98 -10.65 10.52 -26.81
CA VAL A 98 -10.53 9.05 -26.82
C VAL A 98 -11.91 8.45 -27.01
N ARG A 99 -12.06 7.55 -27.98
CA ARG A 99 -13.16 6.60 -28.04
C ARG A 99 -12.63 5.21 -27.79
N CYS A 100 -13.22 4.51 -26.83
CA CYS A 100 -12.79 3.17 -26.43
C CYS A 100 -13.98 2.21 -26.45
N ARG A 101 -13.86 1.16 -27.26
CA ARG A 101 -14.76 0.03 -27.32
C ARG A 101 -14.10 -1.23 -26.83
N VAL A 102 -14.79 -1.97 -25.98
CA VAL A 102 -14.34 -3.28 -25.48
C VAL A 102 -15.40 -4.32 -25.84
N ALA A 103 -15.01 -5.28 -26.65
CA ALA A 103 -15.90 -6.34 -27.12
C ALA A 103 -15.25 -7.72 -26.96
N GLY A 104 -16.01 -8.69 -26.52
CA GLY A 104 -15.70 -10.11 -26.58
C GLY A 104 -16.39 -10.77 -27.77
N PRO A 105 -16.23 -12.10 -27.93
CA PRO A 105 -16.80 -12.84 -29.07
C PRO A 105 -18.34 -12.77 -29.15
N ILE A 106 -19.00 -12.63 -28.00
CA ILE A 106 -20.47 -12.72 -27.87
C ILE A 106 -21.06 -11.41 -27.36
N LYS A 107 -20.31 -10.61 -26.63
CA LYS A 107 -20.83 -9.48 -25.84
C LYS A 107 -19.95 -8.24 -26.01
N SER A 108 -20.61 -7.08 -26.17
CA SER A 108 -19.95 -5.78 -25.98
C SER A 108 -20.00 -5.40 -24.50
N TYR A 109 -18.86 -5.02 -23.96
CA TYR A 109 -18.69 -4.65 -22.54
C TYR A 109 -18.75 -3.15 -22.35
N MET A 110 -18.16 -2.37 -23.27
CA MET A 110 -18.03 -0.92 -23.15
C MET A 110 -17.96 -0.26 -24.54
N ASP A 111 -18.62 0.89 -24.71
CA ASP A 111 -18.38 1.88 -25.79
C ASP A 111 -18.52 3.25 -25.17
N ARG A 112 -17.39 3.91 -24.90
CA ARG A 112 -17.35 5.21 -24.22
C ARG A 112 -16.41 6.18 -24.94
N SER A 113 -16.75 7.47 -24.85
CA SER A 113 -15.92 8.56 -25.32
C SER A 113 -15.50 9.42 -24.14
N TYR A 114 -14.26 9.91 -24.22
CA TYR A 114 -13.63 10.75 -23.19
C TYR A 114 -12.98 11.95 -23.89
N SER A 115 -12.92 13.09 -23.18
CA SER A 115 -12.17 14.25 -23.60
C SER A 115 -11.54 14.93 -22.40
N GLU A 116 -10.25 15.24 -22.51
CA GLU A 116 -9.45 15.85 -21.44
C GLU A 116 -8.36 16.73 -22.08
N ALA A 117 -7.73 17.60 -21.29
CA ALA A 117 -6.52 18.31 -21.73
C ALA A 117 -5.40 17.29 -22.06
N SER A 118 -4.60 17.56 -23.09
CA SER A 118 -3.47 16.69 -23.49
C SER A 118 -2.49 16.41 -22.35
N SER A 119 -2.29 17.37 -21.43
CA SER A 119 -1.48 17.22 -20.23
C SER A 119 -2.02 16.17 -19.25
N ALA A 120 -3.28 15.79 -19.37
CA ALA A 120 -3.94 14.78 -18.52
C ALA A 120 -3.92 13.37 -19.14
N ALA A 121 -3.16 13.13 -20.21
CA ALA A 121 -3.15 11.86 -20.96
C ALA A 121 -2.96 10.62 -20.07
N ARG A 122 -2.00 10.68 -19.12
CA ARG A 122 -1.75 9.59 -18.16
C ARG A 122 -2.97 9.36 -17.27
N ARG A 123 -3.50 10.40 -16.63
CA ARG A 123 -4.68 10.31 -15.76
C ARG A 123 -5.90 9.76 -16.51
N LEU A 124 -6.07 10.17 -17.76
CA LEU A 124 -7.14 9.63 -18.62
C LEU A 124 -6.93 8.15 -18.91
N ALA A 125 -5.71 7.71 -19.19
CA ALA A 125 -5.40 6.30 -19.42
C ALA A 125 -5.73 5.44 -18.19
N HIS A 126 -5.33 5.85 -17.00
CA HIS A 126 -5.65 5.20 -15.73
C HIS A 126 -7.16 5.05 -15.55
N ARG A 127 -7.93 6.13 -15.77
CA ARG A 127 -9.39 6.10 -15.68
C ARG A 127 -10.03 5.13 -16.70
N VAL A 128 -9.55 5.13 -17.92
CA VAL A 128 -10.05 4.22 -18.97
C VAL A 128 -9.71 2.77 -18.63
N ALA A 129 -8.51 2.49 -18.10
CA ALA A 129 -8.13 1.17 -17.62
C ALA A 129 -9.06 0.67 -16.50
N ASP A 130 -9.35 1.51 -15.51
CA ASP A 130 -10.27 1.18 -14.41
C ASP A 130 -11.70 0.93 -14.91
N ASP A 131 -12.18 1.75 -15.86
CA ASP A 131 -13.48 1.55 -16.50
C ASP A 131 -13.56 0.20 -17.27
N ILE A 132 -12.47 -0.20 -17.93
CA ILE A 132 -12.37 -1.50 -18.62
C ILE A 132 -12.40 -2.65 -17.60
N VAL A 133 -11.61 -2.55 -16.52
CA VAL A 133 -11.60 -3.55 -15.45
C VAL A 133 -13.01 -3.71 -14.87
N TRP A 134 -13.66 -2.59 -14.56
CA TRP A 134 -15.04 -2.61 -14.06
C TRP A 134 -16.02 -3.26 -15.04
N ALA A 135 -15.98 -2.86 -16.31
CA ALA A 135 -16.92 -3.36 -17.33
C ALA A 135 -16.78 -4.86 -17.59
N VAL A 136 -15.54 -5.39 -17.52
CA VAL A 136 -15.25 -6.80 -17.86
C VAL A 136 -15.28 -7.71 -16.63
N LYS A 137 -14.78 -7.23 -15.49
CA LYS A 137 -14.55 -8.05 -14.28
C LYS A 137 -15.50 -7.72 -13.13
N ASN A 138 -16.28 -6.64 -13.24
CA ASN A 138 -17.18 -6.15 -12.18
C ASN A 138 -16.46 -5.96 -10.84
N THR A 139 -15.20 -5.52 -10.89
CA THR A 139 -14.37 -5.20 -9.73
C THR A 139 -13.69 -3.86 -9.92
N ARG A 140 -13.23 -3.26 -8.83
CA ARG A 140 -12.52 -1.97 -8.90
C ARG A 140 -11.19 -2.13 -9.63
N GLY A 141 -10.88 -1.18 -10.53
CA GLY A 141 -9.53 -1.00 -11.02
C GLY A 141 -8.68 -0.23 -10.00
N ILE A 142 -7.38 -0.32 -10.15
CA ILE A 142 -6.38 0.32 -9.26
C ILE A 142 -5.49 1.33 -9.98
N ALA A 143 -5.63 1.48 -11.29
CA ALA A 143 -4.75 2.33 -12.09
C ALA A 143 -4.82 3.81 -11.67
N SER A 144 -6.01 4.32 -11.32
CA SER A 144 -6.21 5.71 -10.87
C SER A 144 -5.83 5.96 -9.41
N THR A 145 -5.33 4.95 -8.69
CA THR A 145 -4.95 5.07 -7.29
C THR A 145 -3.53 5.60 -7.11
N ARG A 146 -3.17 5.94 -5.88
CA ARG A 146 -1.84 6.44 -5.50
C ARG A 146 -1.26 5.64 -4.34
N ILE A 147 0.05 5.68 -4.18
CA ILE A 147 0.74 5.05 -3.07
C ILE A 147 1.56 6.11 -2.34
N ALA A 148 1.27 6.29 -1.05
CA ALA A 148 2.11 7.07 -0.15
C ALA A 148 3.16 6.14 0.46
N MET A 149 4.38 6.63 0.70
CA MET A 149 5.48 5.85 1.24
C MET A 149 6.49 6.72 1.97
N VAL A 150 7.31 6.13 2.79
CA VAL A 150 8.48 6.77 3.37
C VAL A 150 9.66 6.60 2.41
N GLY A 151 10.26 7.69 1.97
CA GLY A 151 11.51 7.67 1.20
C GLY A 151 12.67 8.15 2.06
N ASN A 152 13.73 7.37 2.17
CA ASN A 152 15.01 7.76 2.74
C ASN A 152 15.95 8.19 1.61
N VAL A 153 16.00 9.48 1.33
CA VAL A 153 16.80 10.07 0.27
C VAL A 153 17.84 11.00 0.89
N GLY A 154 19.12 10.68 0.72
CA GLY A 154 20.21 11.43 1.33
C GLY A 154 20.18 11.44 2.86
N GLY A 155 19.75 10.34 3.49
CA GLY A 155 19.68 10.18 4.95
C GLY A 155 18.46 10.85 5.60
N ARG A 156 17.53 11.40 4.81
CA ARG A 156 16.30 12.08 5.30
C ARG A 156 15.08 11.25 4.96
N LYS A 157 14.27 10.97 6.00
CA LYS A 157 13.02 10.21 5.87
C LYS A 157 11.84 11.17 5.74
N ASP A 158 11.27 11.22 4.56
CA ASP A 158 10.11 12.03 4.23
C ASP A 158 9.00 11.20 3.62
N ILE A 159 7.78 11.74 3.60
CA ILE A 159 6.65 11.13 2.92
C ILE A 159 6.69 11.53 1.44
N TYR A 160 6.54 10.52 0.59
CA TYR A 160 6.41 10.65 -0.87
C TYR A 160 5.10 10.04 -1.32
N VAL A 161 4.59 10.47 -2.45
CA VAL A 161 3.40 9.92 -3.11
C VAL A 161 3.72 9.73 -4.59
N CYS A 162 3.29 8.60 -5.15
CA CYS A 162 3.33 8.33 -6.59
C CYS A 162 2.00 7.75 -7.07
N ASP A 163 1.82 7.68 -8.40
CA ASP A 163 0.73 6.90 -9.00
C ASP A 163 0.93 5.40 -8.75
N ALA A 164 -0.11 4.59 -8.89
CA ALA A 164 -0.06 3.14 -8.65
C ALA A 164 0.93 2.40 -9.57
N ASP A 165 1.34 3.01 -10.68
CA ASP A 165 2.35 2.49 -11.59
C ASP A 165 3.79 2.96 -11.28
N GLY A 166 3.96 3.77 -10.21
CA GLY A 166 5.25 4.32 -9.76
C GLY A 166 5.64 5.65 -10.42
N ALA A 167 4.83 6.16 -11.34
CA ALA A 167 5.08 7.45 -11.96
C ALA A 167 4.72 8.63 -11.03
N ASN A 168 5.10 9.84 -11.43
CA ASN A 168 4.76 11.08 -10.73
C ASN A 168 5.14 11.07 -9.24
N LEU A 169 6.30 10.49 -8.91
CA LEU A 169 6.81 10.48 -7.54
C LEU A 169 7.10 11.89 -7.05
N VAL A 170 6.39 12.32 -6.00
CA VAL A 170 6.48 13.66 -5.41
C VAL A 170 6.75 13.56 -3.92
N ARG A 171 7.71 14.34 -3.43
CA ARG A 171 7.97 14.52 -2.00
C ARG A 171 6.91 15.41 -1.38
N ILE A 172 6.22 14.95 -0.36
CA ILE A 172 5.10 15.65 0.29
C ILE A 172 5.55 16.38 1.55
N THR A 173 6.53 15.83 2.29
CA THR A 173 7.07 16.47 3.50
C THR A 173 8.51 16.93 3.29
N ASN A 174 8.92 17.94 4.05
CA ASN A 174 10.29 18.47 4.07
C ASN A 174 10.56 19.13 5.42
N ASP A 175 10.41 18.35 6.50
CA ASP A 175 10.49 18.89 7.87
C ASP A 175 11.91 18.90 8.43
N GLY A 176 12.88 18.30 7.72
CA GLY A 176 14.25 18.14 8.23
C GLY A 176 14.35 17.09 9.36
N THR A 177 13.24 16.49 9.73
CA THR A 177 13.12 15.45 10.75
C THR A 177 12.34 14.26 10.19
N PRO A 178 12.49 13.03 10.73
CA PRO A 178 11.80 11.86 10.21
C PRO A 178 10.29 12.02 10.18
N CYS A 179 9.70 11.73 9.01
CA CYS A 179 8.27 11.56 8.77
C CYS A 179 8.02 10.08 8.46
N LEU A 180 7.11 9.43 9.18
CA LEU A 180 6.96 7.97 9.21
C LEU A 180 5.49 7.56 9.12
N THR A 181 5.25 6.31 8.72
CA THR A 181 3.95 5.61 8.79
C THR A 181 2.78 6.41 8.19
N PRO A 182 2.86 6.82 6.90
CA PRO A 182 1.75 7.50 6.25
C PRO A 182 0.53 6.58 6.13
N ARG A 183 -0.68 7.15 6.29
CA ARG A 183 -1.95 6.45 6.05
C ARG A 183 -2.95 7.39 5.41
N TRP A 184 -3.55 6.95 4.31
CA TRP A 184 -4.58 7.71 3.61
C TRP A 184 -5.89 7.78 4.38
N SER A 185 -6.60 8.89 4.25
CA SER A 185 -8.01 8.97 4.61
C SER A 185 -8.89 8.16 3.64
N PRO A 186 -10.07 7.67 4.07
CA PRO A 186 -10.96 6.86 3.23
C PRO A 186 -11.48 7.57 1.96
N ASP A 187 -11.47 8.90 1.95
CA ASP A 187 -11.82 9.73 0.78
C ASP A 187 -10.62 10.05 -0.13
N GLY A 188 -9.39 9.66 0.29
CA GLY A 188 -8.15 9.97 -0.43
C GLY A 188 -7.74 11.45 -0.38
N GLY A 189 -8.43 12.27 0.42
CA GLY A 189 -8.19 13.71 0.52
C GLY A 189 -7.09 14.11 1.49
N SER A 190 -6.70 13.21 2.40
CA SER A 190 -5.70 13.51 3.43
C SER A 190 -4.79 12.32 3.70
N ILE A 191 -3.63 12.60 4.32
CA ILE A 191 -2.72 11.60 4.87
C ILE A 191 -2.46 11.96 6.33
N VAL A 192 -2.60 10.99 7.25
CA VAL A 192 -2.02 11.08 8.60
C VAL A 192 -0.65 10.44 8.61
N TYR A 193 0.26 10.99 9.40
CA TYR A 193 1.63 10.47 9.53
C TYR A 193 2.22 10.86 10.88
N THR A 194 3.26 10.17 11.31
CA THR A 194 4.04 10.50 12.49
C THR A 194 5.22 11.36 12.10
N SER A 195 5.46 12.50 12.79
CA SER A 195 6.60 13.37 12.55
C SER A 195 7.29 13.72 13.87
N MET A 196 8.62 13.84 13.81
CA MET A 196 9.47 14.32 14.92
C MET A 196 9.68 15.83 14.93
N ARG A 197 8.91 16.59 14.12
CA ARG A 197 9.07 18.02 13.89
C ARG A 197 8.99 18.87 15.17
N SER A 198 8.21 18.46 16.15
CA SER A 198 8.08 19.13 17.45
C SER A 198 9.19 18.76 18.44
N GLY A 199 10.11 17.86 18.08
CA GLY A 199 11.10 17.24 18.96
C GLY A 199 10.64 15.93 19.60
N PHE A 200 9.35 15.59 19.44
CA PHE A 200 8.72 14.36 19.93
C PHE A 200 7.90 13.72 18.79
N PRO A 201 7.61 12.40 18.86
CA PRO A 201 6.74 11.76 17.89
C PRO A 201 5.28 12.21 18.09
N ASP A 202 4.82 13.04 17.17
CA ASP A 202 3.46 13.55 17.13
C ASP A 202 2.74 13.12 15.84
N VAL A 203 1.41 13.08 15.89
CA VAL A 203 0.59 12.77 14.70
C VAL A 203 0.20 14.05 13.99
N TYR A 204 0.51 14.10 12.71
CA TYR A 204 0.14 15.18 11.79
C TYR A 204 -0.82 14.69 10.73
N LEU A 205 -1.64 15.60 10.25
CA LEU A 205 -2.49 15.44 9.08
C LEU A 205 -2.07 16.42 8.01
N ILE A 206 -1.95 15.97 6.77
CA ILE A 206 -1.75 16.81 5.60
C ILE A 206 -2.95 16.70 4.66
N ASP A 207 -3.51 17.83 4.23
CA ASP A 207 -4.51 17.93 3.17
C ASP A 207 -3.82 17.78 1.82
N MET A 208 -4.23 16.82 1.01
CA MET A 208 -3.57 16.50 -0.26
C MET A 208 -3.92 17.45 -1.41
N ARG A 209 -4.83 18.38 -1.20
CA ARG A 209 -5.19 19.43 -2.16
C ARG A 209 -4.42 20.72 -1.90
N THR A 210 -4.29 21.12 -0.62
CA THR A 210 -3.65 22.39 -0.22
C THR A 210 -2.22 22.21 0.27
N TYR A 211 -1.85 20.99 0.64
CA TYR A 211 -0.60 20.61 1.35
C TYR A 211 -0.47 21.29 2.71
N GLU A 212 -1.56 21.83 3.26
CA GLU A 212 -1.60 22.33 4.63
C GLU A 212 -1.45 21.18 5.61
N ARG A 213 -0.67 21.44 6.66
CA ARG A 213 -0.35 20.48 7.70
C ARG A 213 -0.83 20.98 9.05
N ARG A 214 -1.49 20.11 9.80
CA ARG A 214 -1.87 20.39 11.17
C ARG A 214 -1.46 19.24 12.09
N ARG A 215 -0.95 19.58 13.27
CA ARG A 215 -0.71 18.62 14.33
C ARG A 215 -2.06 18.25 14.94
N ILE A 216 -2.39 16.97 15.02
CA ILE A 216 -3.67 16.48 15.49
C ILE A 216 -3.59 15.66 16.78
N SER A 217 -2.40 15.15 17.14
CA SER A 217 -2.15 14.51 18.43
C SER A 217 -0.75 14.87 18.91
N ASP A 218 -0.66 15.44 20.13
CA ASP A 218 0.56 15.95 20.77
C ASP A 218 0.56 15.69 22.28
N PHE A 219 -0.02 14.58 22.70
CA PHE A 219 0.00 14.18 24.10
C PHE A 219 1.44 13.88 24.57
N PRO A 220 1.72 14.01 25.89
CA PRO A 220 3.04 13.65 26.43
C PRO A 220 3.45 12.21 26.05
N GLY A 221 4.67 12.05 25.56
CA GLY A 221 5.25 10.77 25.14
C GLY A 221 5.03 10.44 23.68
N LEU A 222 4.73 9.17 23.40
CA LEU A 222 4.53 8.67 22.04
C LEU A 222 3.14 8.99 21.51
N ASN A 223 3.06 9.58 20.32
CA ASN A 223 1.86 9.69 19.50
C ASN A 223 2.20 9.14 18.12
N SER A 224 1.68 7.99 17.74
CA SER A 224 2.09 7.32 16.49
C SER A 224 1.04 6.37 15.94
N GLY A 225 1.32 5.84 14.73
CA GLY A 225 0.56 4.75 14.13
C GLY A 225 -0.90 5.07 13.87
N ALA A 226 -1.23 6.33 13.61
CA ALA A 226 -2.61 6.76 13.38
C ALA A 226 -3.17 6.21 12.08
N VAL A 227 -4.39 5.67 12.13
CA VAL A 227 -5.16 5.19 10.97
C VAL A 227 -6.61 5.66 11.07
N PHE A 228 -7.20 6.05 9.94
CA PHE A 228 -8.60 6.47 9.89
C PHE A 228 -9.55 5.29 10.04
N SER A 229 -10.66 5.51 10.73
CA SER A 229 -11.84 4.64 10.64
C SER A 229 -12.42 4.68 9.21
N PRO A 230 -13.17 3.64 8.79
CA PRO A 230 -13.73 3.59 7.43
C PRO A 230 -14.65 4.77 7.08
N ASP A 231 -15.31 5.37 8.06
CA ASP A 231 -16.14 6.58 7.90
C ASP A 231 -15.33 7.89 7.89
N GLY A 232 -14.03 7.83 8.17
CA GLY A 232 -13.13 8.99 8.22
C GLY A 232 -13.32 9.91 9.42
N GLY A 233 -14.24 9.60 10.35
CA GLY A 233 -14.57 10.47 11.49
C GLY A 233 -13.67 10.29 12.71
N THR A 234 -12.97 9.16 12.80
CA THR A 234 -12.19 8.75 13.97
C THR A 234 -10.82 8.24 13.53
N LEU A 235 -9.82 8.41 14.37
CA LEU A 235 -8.53 7.74 14.24
C LEU A 235 -8.39 6.65 15.31
N ALA A 236 -7.82 5.50 14.95
CA ALA A 236 -7.14 4.65 15.90
C ALA A 236 -5.66 5.03 15.90
N LEU A 237 -5.04 5.13 17.08
CA LEU A 237 -3.65 5.53 17.23
C LEU A 237 -3.06 4.97 18.52
N VAL A 238 -1.75 5.03 18.62
CA VAL A 238 -0.99 4.60 19.79
C VAL A 238 -0.51 5.81 20.59
N LEU A 239 -0.87 5.87 21.86
CA LEU A 239 -0.44 6.92 22.78
C LEU A 239 0.21 6.29 24.01
N SER A 240 1.28 6.91 24.52
CA SER A 240 1.90 6.49 25.79
C SER A 240 1.63 7.45 26.96
N LYS A 241 0.68 8.37 26.82
CA LYS A 241 0.37 9.42 27.81
C LYS A 241 -0.01 8.90 29.21
N ASP A 242 -0.50 7.67 29.29
CA ASP A 242 -0.93 7.04 30.54
C ASP A 242 0.07 5.94 31.01
N GLY A 243 1.34 6.02 30.57
CA GLY A 243 2.46 5.19 31.04
C GLY A 243 3.17 4.37 29.94
N ASN A 244 2.49 3.45 29.29
CA ASN A 244 3.00 2.63 28.20
C ASN A 244 2.20 2.85 26.90
N PRO A 245 2.76 2.47 25.74
CA PRO A 245 2.04 2.57 24.47
C PRO A 245 0.78 1.70 24.46
N GLU A 246 -0.36 2.33 24.30
CA GLU A 246 -1.68 1.70 24.33
C GLU A 246 -2.51 2.14 23.13
N LEU A 247 -3.50 1.36 22.77
CA LEU A 247 -4.45 1.68 21.70
C LEU A 247 -5.50 2.69 22.21
N TYR A 248 -5.67 3.75 21.42
CA TYR A 248 -6.71 4.77 21.62
C TYR A 248 -7.50 4.98 20.36
N THR A 249 -8.71 5.49 20.51
CA THR A 249 -9.43 6.17 19.43
C THR A 249 -9.50 7.67 19.71
N MET A 250 -9.48 8.46 18.64
CA MET A 250 -9.60 9.92 18.71
C MET A 250 -10.58 10.43 17.67
N SER A 251 -11.63 11.14 18.10
CA SER A 251 -12.53 11.81 17.20
C SER A 251 -11.84 12.99 16.51
N LEU A 252 -11.94 13.08 15.19
CA LEU A 252 -11.44 14.22 14.43
C LEU A 252 -12.29 15.48 14.63
N ARG A 253 -13.54 15.32 15.11
CA ARG A 253 -14.40 16.40 15.55
C ARG A 253 -14.20 16.61 17.06
N GLY A 254 -13.42 17.60 17.44
CA GLY A 254 -13.20 17.99 18.84
C GLY A 254 -12.09 17.26 19.60
N GLY A 255 -11.35 16.35 18.98
CA GLY A 255 -10.11 15.77 19.57
C GLY A 255 -10.31 14.84 20.77
N ARG A 256 -11.56 14.42 21.09
CA ARG A 256 -11.84 13.52 22.22
C ARG A 256 -11.18 12.17 22.00
N THR A 257 -10.36 11.75 22.99
CA THR A 257 -9.69 10.44 22.99
C THR A 257 -10.38 9.46 23.93
N THR A 258 -10.42 8.20 23.51
CA THR A 258 -10.89 7.08 24.34
C THR A 258 -9.82 5.99 24.34
N ARG A 259 -9.35 5.59 25.52
CA ARG A 259 -8.40 4.49 25.68
C ARG A 259 -9.12 3.17 25.49
N ILE A 260 -8.63 2.34 24.58
CA ILE A 260 -9.20 1.02 24.25
C ILE A 260 -8.52 -0.08 25.04
N THR A 261 -7.18 -0.12 25.04
CA THR A 261 -6.42 -1.14 25.80
C THR A 261 -5.91 -0.59 27.12
N ARG A 262 -5.74 -1.49 28.10
CA ARG A 262 -5.17 -1.20 29.43
C ARG A 262 -4.31 -2.39 29.86
N THR A 263 -3.13 -2.49 29.27
CA THR A 263 -2.22 -3.63 29.40
C THR A 263 -0.90 -3.18 30.05
N PRO A 264 -0.80 -3.15 31.38
CA PRO A 264 0.38 -2.64 32.06
C PRO A 264 1.67 -3.34 31.61
N ARG A 265 2.72 -2.56 31.30
CA ARG A 265 4.04 -3.02 30.84
C ARG A 265 4.05 -3.72 29.47
N VAL A 266 2.97 -3.65 28.73
CA VAL A 266 2.84 -4.17 27.37
C VAL A 266 2.86 -2.97 26.42
N ALA A 267 3.38 -3.15 25.20
CA ALA A 267 3.34 -2.14 24.15
C ALA A 267 2.42 -2.58 23.04
N GLU A 268 1.50 -1.70 22.69
CA GLU A 268 0.62 -1.83 21.56
C GLU A 268 1.14 -1.02 20.37
N ALA A 269 0.90 -1.48 19.14
CA ALA A 269 1.38 -0.84 17.93
C ALA A 269 0.49 -1.14 16.71
N SER A 270 0.66 -0.37 15.64
CA SER A 270 0.18 -0.65 14.29
C SER A 270 -1.30 -1.06 14.22
N PRO A 271 -2.23 -0.22 14.70
CA PRO A 271 -3.66 -0.54 14.56
C PRO A 271 -4.12 -0.51 13.10
N SER A 272 -5.12 -1.33 12.78
CA SER A 272 -5.88 -1.26 11.52
C SER A 272 -7.33 -1.60 11.76
N TRP A 273 -8.24 -0.81 11.18
CA TRP A 273 -9.68 -0.98 11.32
C TRP A 273 -10.21 -2.10 10.43
N SER A 274 -11.20 -2.84 10.92
CA SER A 274 -12.03 -3.67 10.05
C SER A 274 -12.83 -2.80 9.06
N PRO A 275 -13.14 -3.31 7.85
CA PRO A 275 -13.90 -2.56 6.85
C PRO A 275 -15.27 -2.05 7.32
N ASP A 276 -15.89 -2.73 8.29
CA ASP A 276 -17.16 -2.33 8.92
C ASP A 276 -16.99 -1.32 10.07
N GLY A 277 -15.74 -1.02 10.47
CA GLY A 277 -15.43 -0.11 11.58
C GLY A 277 -15.76 -0.65 12.97
N GLY A 278 -16.19 -1.92 13.09
CA GLY A 278 -16.60 -2.53 14.36
C GLY A 278 -15.45 -3.10 15.17
N ARG A 279 -14.30 -3.35 14.55
CA ARG A 279 -13.14 -4.01 15.17
C ARG A 279 -11.83 -3.34 14.76
N ILE A 280 -10.80 -3.56 15.59
CA ILE A 280 -9.42 -3.14 15.31
C ILE A 280 -8.51 -4.34 15.49
N VAL A 281 -7.68 -4.64 14.49
CA VAL A 281 -6.51 -5.50 14.64
C VAL A 281 -5.30 -4.64 14.96
N PHE A 282 -4.43 -5.10 15.84
CA PHE A 282 -3.23 -4.36 16.27
C PHE A 282 -2.13 -5.33 16.70
N VAL A 283 -0.93 -4.83 16.88
CA VAL A 283 0.21 -5.58 17.39
C VAL A 283 0.33 -5.39 18.89
N SER A 284 0.57 -6.48 19.64
CA SER A 284 0.86 -6.45 21.06
C SER A 284 2.01 -7.40 21.42
N ASN A 285 2.88 -7.01 22.34
CA ASN A 285 3.94 -7.87 22.87
C ASN A 285 3.56 -8.55 24.19
N ALA A 286 2.29 -8.64 24.51
CA ALA A 286 1.78 -9.23 25.77
C ALA A 286 2.24 -10.70 26.01
N THR A 287 2.59 -11.42 24.96
CA THR A 287 3.13 -12.80 25.04
C THR A 287 4.65 -12.87 24.87
N GLY A 288 5.36 -11.74 25.01
CA GLY A 288 6.82 -11.61 24.89
C GLY A 288 7.27 -11.13 23.52
N LEU A 289 6.88 -11.82 22.46
CA LEU A 289 7.14 -11.39 21.07
C LEU A 289 5.90 -10.72 20.45
N PRO A 290 6.08 -9.80 19.48
CA PRO A 290 4.98 -9.13 18.80
C PRO A 290 4.03 -10.10 18.11
N GLN A 291 2.74 -10.00 18.41
CA GLN A 291 1.69 -10.83 17.83
C GLN A 291 0.48 -9.97 17.46
N LEU A 292 -0.37 -10.48 16.57
CA LEU A 292 -1.62 -9.82 16.24
C LEU A 292 -2.69 -10.12 17.29
N TYR A 293 -3.35 -9.05 17.71
CA TYR A 293 -4.53 -9.06 18.57
C TYR A 293 -5.68 -8.38 17.85
N MET A 294 -6.88 -8.78 18.18
CA MET A 294 -8.09 -8.14 17.70
C MET A 294 -8.93 -7.70 18.89
N THR A 295 -9.49 -6.51 18.81
CA THR A 295 -10.42 -5.98 19.81
C THR A 295 -11.67 -5.46 19.14
N ASP A 296 -12.78 -5.52 19.85
CA ASP A 296 -13.94 -4.69 19.58
C ASP A 296 -13.77 -3.31 20.26
N MET A 297 -14.76 -2.43 20.11
CA MET A 297 -14.68 -1.09 20.69
C MET A 297 -14.86 -1.07 22.23
N THR A 298 -15.14 -2.22 22.85
CA THR A 298 -15.26 -2.37 24.32
C THR A 298 -13.92 -2.62 25.00
N GLY A 299 -12.86 -2.89 24.24
CA GLY A 299 -11.51 -3.14 24.74
C GLY A 299 -11.20 -4.61 25.07
N ASN A 300 -12.10 -5.53 24.72
CA ASN A 300 -11.86 -6.97 24.85
C ASN A 300 -10.89 -7.45 23.77
N ALA A 301 -9.59 -7.37 24.06
CA ALA A 301 -8.54 -7.81 23.13
C ALA A 301 -8.28 -9.30 23.23
N LYS A 302 -8.23 -9.98 22.07
CA LYS A 302 -7.88 -11.40 21.97
C LYS A 302 -6.74 -11.60 20.99
N ARG A 303 -5.74 -12.43 21.38
CA ARG A 303 -4.68 -12.83 20.47
C ARG A 303 -5.26 -13.66 19.32
N ILE A 304 -4.78 -13.39 18.10
CA ILE A 304 -5.08 -14.21 16.93
C ILE A 304 -4.05 -15.36 16.89
N PRO A 305 -4.47 -16.63 16.85
CA PRO A 305 -3.56 -17.77 16.81
C PRO A 305 -2.97 -17.91 15.40
N LEU A 306 -1.78 -17.36 15.20
CA LEU A 306 -1.08 -17.37 13.92
C LEU A 306 0.24 -18.16 14.01
N VAL A 307 0.68 -18.71 12.89
CA VAL A 307 2.02 -19.27 12.71
C VAL A 307 3.03 -18.14 12.59
N GLY A 308 4.27 -18.40 13.00
CA GLY A 308 5.36 -17.43 12.98
C GLY A 308 5.77 -16.95 14.38
N SER A 309 7.06 -16.65 14.54
CA SER A 309 7.60 -16.16 15.81
C SER A 309 7.13 -14.75 16.14
N GLU A 310 6.97 -13.92 15.13
CA GLU A 310 6.48 -12.54 15.21
C GLU A 310 5.43 -12.33 14.11
N ASN A 311 4.37 -11.58 14.43
CA ASN A 311 3.33 -11.19 13.48
C ASN A 311 3.05 -9.69 13.69
N VAL A 312 3.31 -8.88 12.67
CA VAL A 312 3.34 -7.40 12.77
C VAL A 312 2.73 -6.72 11.54
N SER A 313 2.60 -5.40 11.61
CA SER A 313 2.15 -4.51 10.51
C SER A 313 0.87 -4.98 9.83
N PRO A 314 -0.23 -5.23 10.55
CA PRO A 314 -1.48 -5.64 9.93
C PRO A 314 -2.11 -4.49 9.14
N ASP A 315 -2.76 -4.84 8.01
CA ASP A 315 -3.67 -3.96 7.28
C ASP A 315 -4.95 -4.74 6.93
N TRP A 316 -6.08 -4.28 7.46
CA TRP A 316 -7.36 -4.96 7.30
C TRP A 316 -8.13 -4.38 6.11
N GLY A 317 -8.09 -5.08 5.00
CA GLY A 317 -8.73 -4.67 3.76
C GLY A 317 -9.93 -5.54 3.36
N PRO A 318 -10.39 -5.37 2.12
CA PRO A 318 -11.60 -6.06 1.63
C PRO A 318 -11.50 -7.58 1.61
N ALA A 319 -10.28 -8.11 1.41
CA ALA A 319 -10.05 -9.57 1.29
C ALA A 319 -9.51 -10.21 2.58
N GLY A 320 -9.52 -9.50 3.71
CA GLY A 320 -9.03 -9.99 4.99
C GLY A 320 -7.91 -9.17 5.57
N ILE A 321 -7.13 -9.73 6.48
CA ILE A 321 -6.01 -9.04 7.14
C ILE A 321 -4.71 -9.46 6.45
N VAL A 322 -4.07 -8.54 5.74
CA VAL A 322 -2.68 -8.74 5.31
C VAL A 322 -1.75 -8.35 6.44
N PHE A 323 -0.69 -9.09 6.65
CA PHE A 323 0.26 -8.86 7.73
C PHE A 323 1.65 -9.40 7.38
N CYS A 324 2.62 -8.96 8.15
CA CYS A 324 3.99 -9.43 8.08
C CYS A 324 4.21 -10.51 9.15
N SER A 325 4.70 -11.69 8.76
CA SER A 325 4.97 -12.83 9.63
C SER A 325 6.43 -13.24 9.55
N ARG A 326 7.08 -13.45 10.70
CA ARG A 326 8.46 -13.97 10.72
C ARG A 326 8.44 -15.49 10.73
N ARG A 327 8.77 -16.08 9.57
CA ARG A 327 8.82 -17.52 9.34
C ARG A 327 10.22 -17.91 8.86
N GLU A 328 10.78 -18.97 9.41
CA GLU A 328 12.13 -19.44 9.05
C GLU A 328 13.21 -18.34 9.09
N GLY A 329 13.11 -17.43 10.07
CA GLY A 329 14.06 -16.34 10.26
C GLY A 329 13.87 -15.12 9.34
N ARG A 330 12.89 -15.13 8.44
CA ARG A 330 12.60 -14.04 7.48
C ARG A 330 11.18 -13.51 7.65
N TYR A 331 10.99 -12.26 7.31
CA TYR A 331 9.68 -11.65 7.23
C TYR A 331 9.02 -11.94 5.88
N THR A 332 7.80 -12.47 5.92
CA THR A 332 7.00 -12.81 4.75
C THR A 332 5.63 -12.13 4.84
N ILE A 333 5.00 -11.87 3.70
CA ILE A 333 3.62 -11.37 3.67
C ILE A 333 2.65 -12.55 3.71
N CYS A 334 1.69 -12.45 4.63
CA CYS A 334 0.60 -13.41 4.80
C CYS A 334 -0.75 -12.70 4.75
N VAL A 335 -1.78 -13.41 4.33
CA VAL A 335 -3.17 -12.95 4.35
C VAL A 335 -3.98 -13.90 5.24
N LEU A 336 -4.67 -13.33 6.22
CA LEU A 336 -5.57 -14.04 7.14
C LEU A 336 -7.03 -13.77 6.75
N ASP A 337 -7.81 -14.80 6.61
CA ASP A 337 -9.28 -14.71 6.65
C ASP A 337 -9.75 -14.62 8.11
N PRO A 338 -10.27 -13.48 8.56
CA PRO A 338 -10.66 -13.29 9.96
C PRO A 338 -11.89 -14.08 10.37
N ASN A 339 -12.64 -14.66 9.43
CA ASN A 339 -13.83 -15.46 9.70
C ASN A 339 -13.49 -16.92 9.92
N THR A 340 -12.54 -17.45 9.16
CA THR A 340 -12.13 -18.87 9.26
C THR A 340 -10.88 -19.07 10.12
N GLY A 341 -10.11 -18.00 10.37
CA GLY A 341 -8.82 -18.06 11.06
C GLY A 341 -7.70 -18.70 10.23
N ARG A 342 -7.91 -18.98 8.94
CA ARG A 342 -6.89 -19.52 8.04
C ARG A 342 -6.02 -18.40 7.49
N ASP A 343 -4.72 -18.61 7.49
CA ASP A 343 -3.76 -17.72 6.87
C ASP A 343 -3.03 -18.39 5.71
N GLU A 344 -2.71 -17.60 4.68
CA GLU A 344 -1.95 -18.01 3.50
C GLU A 344 -0.70 -17.13 3.37
N GLN A 345 0.46 -17.75 3.15
CA GLN A 345 1.70 -17.05 2.83
C GLN A 345 1.73 -16.68 1.35
N ILE A 346 1.95 -15.40 1.06
CA ILE A 346 1.95 -14.84 -0.30
C ILE A 346 3.36 -14.82 -0.89
N THR A 347 4.38 -14.44 -0.10
CA THR A 347 5.78 -14.34 -0.57
C THR A 347 6.58 -15.58 -0.22
N MET A 348 7.34 -16.12 -1.19
CA MET A 348 8.05 -17.39 -1.07
C MET A 348 9.55 -17.30 -1.33
N ASP A 349 10.06 -16.16 -1.81
CA ASP A 349 11.49 -15.97 -2.08
C ASP A 349 12.30 -15.68 -0.80
N LEU A 350 13.63 -15.49 -0.95
CA LEU A 350 14.55 -15.32 0.19
C LEU A 350 14.66 -13.87 0.69
N ALA A 351 13.92 -12.92 0.12
CA ALA A 351 13.92 -11.54 0.59
C ALA A 351 13.06 -11.37 1.85
N ASN A 352 13.27 -10.26 2.58
CA ASN A 352 12.36 -9.82 3.61
C ASN A 352 11.27 -8.95 2.98
N TYR A 353 10.04 -9.19 3.40
CA TYR A 353 8.87 -8.41 3.00
C TYR A 353 8.15 -7.88 4.23
N GLU A 354 7.94 -6.56 4.29
CA GLU A 354 7.42 -5.87 5.47
C GLU A 354 6.38 -4.81 5.08
N ASP A 355 5.64 -4.32 6.07
CA ASP A 355 4.69 -3.21 5.97
C ASP A 355 3.70 -3.33 4.81
N PRO A 356 2.91 -4.39 4.74
CA PRO A 356 1.94 -4.54 3.66
C PRO A 356 0.80 -3.53 3.76
N SER A 357 0.27 -3.13 2.60
CA SER A 357 -0.94 -2.32 2.48
C SER A 357 -1.80 -2.81 1.33
N TRP A 358 -3.09 -3.06 1.59
CA TRP A 358 -4.04 -3.49 0.59
C TRP A 358 -4.31 -2.42 -0.47
N ALA A 359 -4.40 -2.84 -1.72
CA ALA A 359 -5.10 -2.09 -2.75
C ALA A 359 -6.62 -2.21 -2.56
N PRO A 360 -7.40 -1.22 -3.04
CA PRO A 360 -8.85 -1.22 -2.87
C PRO A 360 -9.59 -2.33 -3.65
N ASP A 361 -8.90 -3.03 -4.55
CA ASP A 361 -9.45 -4.18 -5.28
C ASP A 361 -9.46 -5.49 -4.46
N GLY A 362 -8.78 -5.52 -3.30
CA GLY A 362 -8.65 -6.71 -2.46
C GLY A 362 -7.80 -7.83 -3.06
N ARG A 363 -7.04 -7.53 -4.11
CA ARG A 363 -6.17 -8.48 -4.81
C ARG A 363 -4.69 -8.11 -4.70
N HIS A 364 -4.37 -6.82 -4.90
CA HIS A 364 -2.99 -6.34 -4.90
C HIS A 364 -2.58 -5.82 -3.53
N ILE A 365 -1.30 -5.99 -3.19
CA ILE A 365 -0.69 -5.57 -1.93
C ILE A 365 0.58 -4.79 -2.26
N ALA A 366 0.70 -3.56 -1.77
CA ALA A 366 1.98 -2.85 -1.74
C ALA A 366 2.74 -3.26 -0.48
N CYS A 367 4.05 -3.48 -0.59
CA CYS A 367 4.89 -3.81 0.57
C CYS A 367 6.32 -3.32 0.39
N THR A 368 7.04 -3.20 1.48
CA THR A 368 8.49 -3.02 1.49
C THR A 368 9.17 -4.36 1.20
N ARG A 369 10.07 -4.43 0.23
CA ARG A 369 10.93 -5.59 0.01
C ARG A 369 12.38 -5.19 0.24
N THR A 370 13.02 -5.87 1.18
CA THR A 370 14.43 -5.63 1.52
C THR A 370 15.29 -6.79 1.06
N GLN A 371 16.34 -6.48 0.30
CA GLN A 371 17.35 -7.43 -0.11
C GLN A 371 18.75 -6.83 0.11
N GLY A 372 19.53 -7.45 0.98
CA GLY A 372 20.76 -6.84 1.48
C GLY A 372 20.47 -5.57 2.29
N TYR A 373 21.05 -4.45 1.85
CA TYR A 373 20.88 -3.15 2.50
C TYR A 373 19.94 -2.21 1.72
N HIS A 374 19.23 -2.72 0.71
CA HIS A 374 18.39 -1.92 -0.16
C HIS A 374 16.93 -2.30 0.02
N ALA A 375 16.09 -1.29 0.18
CA ALA A 375 14.65 -1.43 0.36
C ALA A 375 13.90 -0.70 -0.75
N ASP A 376 12.93 -1.39 -1.35
CA ASP A 376 12.05 -0.88 -2.38
C ASP A 376 10.59 -1.22 -2.11
N ILE A 377 9.68 -0.47 -2.70
CA ILE A 377 8.27 -0.85 -2.71
C ILE A 377 8.01 -1.80 -3.88
N TYR A 378 7.34 -2.90 -3.55
CA TYR A 378 6.87 -3.91 -4.50
C TYR A 378 5.36 -4.04 -4.43
N ILE A 379 4.77 -4.39 -5.57
CA ILE A 379 3.37 -4.77 -5.68
C ILE A 379 3.32 -6.28 -5.82
N LEU A 380 2.59 -6.92 -4.93
CA LEU A 380 2.28 -8.35 -4.92
C LEU A 380 0.86 -8.57 -5.45
N ASP A 381 0.63 -9.75 -6.01
CA ASP A 381 -0.69 -10.21 -6.43
C ASP A 381 -1.04 -11.50 -5.66
N THR A 382 -2.17 -11.52 -4.98
CA THR A 382 -2.65 -12.71 -4.24
C THR A 382 -2.92 -13.91 -5.14
N GLN A 383 -3.08 -13.68 -6.47
CA GLN A 383 -3.19 -14.75 -7.46
C GLN A 383 -1.83 -15.27 -7.95
N LYS A 384 -0.73 -14.88 -7.26
CA LYS A 384 0.65 -15.35 -7.50
C LYS A 384 1.28 -14.89 -8.81
N ASP A 385 0.85 -13.78 -9.36
CA ASP A 385 1.63 -13.09 -10.39
C ASP A 385 3.00 -12.67 -9.81
N PRO A 386 4.05 -12.60 -10.65
CA PRO A 386 5.36 -12.17 -10.19
C PRO A 386 5.32 -10.78 -9.54
N PRO A 387 6.04 -10.58 -8.41
CA PRO A 387 6.14 -9.27 -7.76
C PRO A 387 6.66 -8.18 -8.71
N ILE A 388 6.04 -7.02 -8.71
CA ILE A 388 6.42 -5.88 -9.55
C ILE A 388 7.09 -4.84 -8.67
N ARG A 389 8.36 -4.48 -8.99
CA ARG A 389 9.03 -3.36 -8.33
C ARG A 389 8.37 -2.05 -8.75
N LEU A 390 7.92 -1.26 -7.76
CA LEU A 390 7.27 0.03 -7.99
C LEU A 390 8.28 1.18 -8.03
N THR A 391 9.18 1.23 -7.03
CA THR A 391 10.14 2.33 -6.89
C THR A 391 11.38 2.10 -7.73
N THR A 392 11.73 3.07 -8.57
CA THR A 392 12.91 3.06 -9.43
C THR A 392 13.84 4.25 -9.18
N ALA A 393 13.37 5.24 -8.39
CA ALA A 393 14.14 6.40 -8.01
C ALA A 393 15.23 6.04 -6.98
N GLN A 394 16.32 6.82 -6.97
CA GLN A 394 17.39 6.65 -5.99
C GLN A 394 16.88 6.89 -4.57
N GLY A 395 17.27 6.04 -3.63
CA GLY A 395 16.85 6.08 -2.22
C GLY A 395 16.43 4.70 -1.72
N GLU A 396 15.99 4.66 -0.48
CA GLU A 396 15.38 3.49 0.15
C GLU A 396 13.92 3.80 0.47
N TRP A 397 13.02 2.86 0.22
CA TRP A 397 11.59 3.08 0.23
C TRP A 397 10.90 2.11 1.17
N TYR A 398 10.03 2.63 2.07
CA TYR A 398 9.44 1.88 3.18
C TYR A 398 7.98 2.24 3.43
N CYS A 399 7.29 1.41 4.21
CA CYS A 399 5.97 1.67 4.79
C CYS A 399 4.96 2.22 3.77
N PRO A 400 4.66 1.49 2.69
CA PRO A 400 3.66 1.95 1.74
C PRO A 400 2.27 2.03 2.37
N SER A 401 1.45 2.94 1.86
CA SER A 401 0.03 3.04 2.14
C SER A 401 -0.70 3.26 0.82
N TRP A 402 -1.56 2.35 0.44
CA TRP A 402 -2.33 2.43 -0.79
C TRP A 402 -3.54 3.36 -0.60
N SER A 403 -3.81 4.25 -1.55
CA SER A 403 -4.97 5.14 -1.47
C SER A 403 -6.27 4.39 -1.78
N PRO A 404 -7.42 4.82 -1.24
CA PRO A 404 -8.71 4.20 -1.56
C PRO A 404 -9.14 4.46 -3.01
N ARG A 405 -8.71 5.57 -3.56
CA ARG A 405 -8.84 6.02 -4.98
C ARG A 405 -8.00 7.25 -5.27
#